data_86eb2dd8c836bab610a20d2379a15599
#
_entry.id   86eb2dd8c836bab610a20d2379a15599
#
_cell.length_a   1.000
_cell.length_b   1.000
_cell.length_c   1.000
_cell.angle_alpha   90.00
_cell.angle_beta   90.00
_cell.angle_gamma   90.00
#
_symmetry.space_group_name_H-M   'P 1'
#
loop_
_entity.id
_entity.type
_entity.pdbx_description
1 polymer ?
#
loop_
_entity_poly.entity_id
_entity_poly.type
_entity_poly.pdbx_seq_one_letter_code
_entity_poly.pdbx_strand_id
1 'polypeptide(L)'
;VDFVPNYDETEQIPMVMPTRIPNLLVNGSSGIAVGMATNIPPHNLDELIDASVALIDTPSISDEALVDLVPGPDFPTGGVIVEPRDSILESYRTGRGSFRLRARWEREELPRGAWQLIVTEIPYQVQKSKLIEKLAEVIQLKKVPILADVRDESADDIRLILEPRSKN
;
A
#
# COMPACT_ATOMS: atom_id res chain seq x y z
N VAL A 1 -3.11 18.71 -25.28
CA VAL A 1 -3.46 17.29 -25.47
C VAL A 1 -3.89 17.11 -26.92
N ASP A 2 -3.30 16.13 -27.61
CA ASP A 2 -3.66 15.78 -28.96
C ASP A 2 -4.95 14.96 -28.96
N PHE A 3 -5.77 15.18 -29.98
CA PHE A 3 -7.05 14.49 -30.18
C PHE A 3 -6.96 13.57 -31.39
N VAL A 4 -7.62 12.43 -31.31
CA VAL A 4 -7.75 11.45 -32.41
C VAL A 4 -9.21 11.06 -32.57
N PRO A 5 -9.61 10.61 -33.78
CA PRO A 5 -10.94 10.05 -33.96
C PRO A 5 -11.20 8.87 -33.03
N ASN A 6 -12.43 8.74 -32.52
CA ASN A 6 -12.89 7.53 -31.85
C ASN A 6 -13.01 6.34 -32.81
N TYR A 7 -13.44 5.17 -32.32
CA TYR A 7 -13.48 3.93 -33.10
C TYR A 7 -14.33 4.02 -34.37
N ASP A 8 -15.43 4.74 -34.35
CA ASP A 8 -16.36 4.91 -35.50
C ASP A 8 -16.16 6.24 -36.24
N GLU A 9 -15.12 6.98 -35.91
CA GLU A 9 -14.75 8.27 -36.51
C GLU A 9 -15.82 9.37 -36.41
N THR A 10 -16.78 9.21 -35.50
CA THR A 10 -17.87 10.16 -35.32
C THR A 10 -17.49 11.33 -34.41
N GLU A 11 -16.53 11.14 -33.51
CA GLU A 11 -16.11 12.14 -32.52
C GLU A 11 -14.60 12.14 -32.36
N GLN A 12 -14.08 13.21 -31.73
CA GLN A 12 -12.68 13.35 -31.37
C GLN A 12 -12.50 13.08 -29.88
N ILE A 13 -11.56 12.20 -29.53
CA ILE A 13 -11.21 11.87 -28.14
C ILE A 13 -9.76 12.26 -27.84
N PRO A 14 -9.42 12.67 -26.61
CA PRO A 14 -8.04 12.93 -26.23
C PRO A 14 -7.22 11.63 -26.22
N MET A 15 -6.00 11.69 -26.75
CA MET A 15 -5.08 10.53 -26.77
C MET A 15 -4.70 10.04 -25.38
N VAL A 16 -4.67 10.94 -24.39
CA VAL A 16 -4.34 10.66 -23.00
C VAL A 16 -5.33 11.38 -22.09
N MET A 17 -5.53 10.88 -20.90
CA MET A 17 -6.36 11.54 -19.88
C MET A 17 -5.65 12.83 -19.43
N PRO A 18 -6.22 14.01 -19.69
CA PRO A 18 -5.61 15.27 -19.29
C PRO A 18 -5.71 15.44 -17.78
N THR A 19 -4.57 15.58 -17.12
CA THR A 19 -4.49 15.80 -15.68
C THR A 19 -3.55 16.96 -15.38
N ARG A 20 -3.74 17.60 -14.21
CA ARG A 20 -2.88 18.71 -13.73
C ARG A 20 -1.85 18.24 -12.70
N ILE A 21 -1.95 17.00 -12.27
CA ILE A 21 -1.08 16.35 -11.30
C ILE A 21 -0.61 15.00 -11.87
N PRO A 22 0.44 14.37 -11.37
CA PRO A 22 0.88 13.04 -11.81
C PRO A 22 -0.08 11.93 -11.35
N ASN A 23 -1.32 11.99 -11.84
CA ASN A 23 -2.47 11.19 -11.39
C ASN A 23 -2.22 9.67 -11.44
N LEU A 24 -1.48 9.19 -12.45
CA LEU A 24 -1.15 7.78 -12.58
C LEU A 24 -0.42 7.24 -11.35
N LEU A 25 0.51 8.01 -10.80
CA LEU A 25 1.28 7.63 -9.62
C LEU A 25 0.55 7.95 -8.32
N VAL A 26 -0.17 9.08 -8.25
CA VAL A 26 -0.94 9.47 -7.05
C VAL A 26 -2.01 8.42 -6.73
N ASN A 27 -2.82 8.06 -7.70
CA ASN A 27 -3.94 7.13 -7.51
C ASN A 27 -3.59 5.67 -7.82
N GLY A 28 -2.46 5.44 -8.47
CA GLY A 28 -2.14 4.13 -9.01
C GLY A 28 -3.04 3.74 -10.18
N SER A 29 -2.83 2.56 -10.70
CA SER A 29 -3.64 1.98 -11.78
C SER A 29 -3.60 0.46 -11.70
N SER A 30 -4.71 -0.19 -11.98
CA SER A 30 -4.79 -1.64 -12.11
C SER A 30 -5.59 -2.01 -13.33
N GLY A 31 -5.06 -2.93 -14.13
CA GLY A 31 -5.73 -3.38 -15.34
C GLY A 31 -5.28 -4.78 -15.76
N ILE A 32 -6.20 -5.55 -16.32
CA ILE A 32 -5.95 -6.89 -16.84
C ILE A 32 -6.32 -6.90 -18.32
N ALA A 33 -5.36 -7.25 -19.16
CA ALA A 33 -5.55 -7.45 -20.59
C ALA A 33 -5.16 -8.88 -20.96
N VAL A 34 -5.45 -9.28 -22.21
CA VAL A 34 -5.03 -10.59 -22.70
C VAL A 34 -3.50 -10.63 -22.82
N GLY A 35 -2.88 -11.52 -22.07
CA GLY A 35 -1.43 -11.73 -22.05
C GLY A 35 -0.61 -10.76 -21.22
N MET A 36 -1.24 -9.73 -20.60
CA MET A 36 -0.54 -8.79 -19.74
C MET A 36 -1.45 -8.22 -18.65
N ALA A 37 -0.86 -7.82 -17.54
CA ALA A 37 -1.53 -7.09 -16.47
C ALA A 37 -0.63 -5.95 -15.96
N THR A 38 -1.24 -4.89 -15.48
CA THR A 38 -0.55 -3.80 -14.80
C THR A 38 -1.14 -3.60 -13.40
N ASN A 39 -0.30 -3.24 -12.45
CA ASN A 39 -0.70 -2.87 -11.11
C ASN A 39 0.29 -1.85 -10.54
N ILE A 40 -0.04 -0.58 -10.70
CA ILE A 40 0.76 0.55 -10.20
C ILE A 40 0.18 0.96 -8.86
N PRO A 41 0.94 0.89 -7.75
CA PRO A 41 0.46 1.31 -6.45
C PRO A 41 0.32 2.84 -6.36
N PRO A 42 -0.52 3.37 -5.45
CA PRO A 42 -0.61 4.79 -5.16
C PRO A 42 0.65 5.30 -4.44
N HIS A 43 0.92 6.60 -4.58
CA HIS A 43 2.07 7.28 -3.99
C HIS A 43 1.64 8.58 -3.31
N ASN A 44 2.51 9.09 -2.45
CA ASN A 44 2.29 10.35 -1.77
C ASN A 44 2.35 11.53 -2.75
N LEU A 45 1.36 12.43 -2.66
CA LEU A 45 1.24 13.56 -3.57
C LEU A 45 2.39 14.57 -3.41
N ASP A 46 2.77 14.87 -2.17
CA ASP A 46 3.82 15.87 -1.89
C ASP A 46 5.18 15.36 -2.39
N GLU A 47 5.51 14.09 -2.12
CA GLU A 47 6.72 13.43 -2.64
C GLU A 47 6.78 13.44 -4.17
N LEU A 48 5.64 13.18 -4.82
CA LEU A 48 5.57 13.20 -6.29
C LEU A 48 5.70 14.60 -6.87
N ILE A 49 5.20 15.63 -6.19
CA ILE A 49 5.37 17.01 -6.60
C ILE A 49 6.84 17.41 -6.47
N ASP A 50 7.50 17.09 -5.35
CA ASP A 50 8.90 17.39 -5.13
C ASP A 50 9.79 16.70 -6.18
N ALA A 51 9.52 15.43 -6.47
CA ALA A 51 10.22 14.69 -7.52
C ALA A 51 9.96 15.29 -8.93
N SER A 52 8.74 15.74 -9.19
CA SER A 52 8.39 16.38 -10.47
C SER A 52 9.13 17.71 -10.64
N VAL A 53 9.22 18.53 -9.60
CA VAL A 53 9.98 19.81 -9.61
C VAL A 53 11.47 19.50 -9.82
N ALA A 54 12.03 18.53 -9.07
CA ALA A 54 13.42 18.13 -9.21
C ALA A 54 13.76 17.65 -10.63
N LEU A 55 12.86 16.91 -11.27
CA LEU A 55 13.01 16.45 -12.64
C LEU A 55 12.94 17.58 -13.67
N ILE A 56 12.09 18.60 -13.44
CA ILE A 56 12.00 19.78 -14.30
C ILE A 56 13.29 20.61 -14.18
N ASP A 57 13.79 20.81 -12.97
CA ASP A 57 15.01 21.59 -12.71
C ASP A 57 16.27 20.87 -13.20
N THR A 58 16.27 19.56 -13.10
CA THR A 58 17.39 18.69 -13.49
C THR A 58 16.90 17.50 -14.31
N PRO A 59 16.68 17.67 -15.65
CA PRO A 59 16.16 16.58 -16.49
C PRO A 59 17.04 15.31 -16.56
N SER A 60 18.29 15.42 -16.14
CA SER A 60 19.26 14.30 -16.07
C SER A 60 19.39 13.70 -14.66
N ILE A 61 18.44 13.99 -13.75
CA ILE A 61 18.43 13.43 -12.40
C ILE A 61 18.43 11.89 -12.46
N SER A 62 19.20 11.24 -11.60
CA SER A 62 19.27 9.77 -11.60
C SER A 62 18.05 9.12 -10.93
N ASP A 63 17.81 7.86 -11.27
CA ASP A 63 16.73 7.07 -10.64
C ASP A 63 16.91 6.96 -9.13
N GLU A 64 18.16 6.85 -8.66
CA GLU A 64 18.48 6.80 -7.24
C GLU A 64 18.03 8.08 -6.52
N ALA A 65 18.31 9.24 -7.12
CA ALA A 65 17.93 10.52 -6.55
C ALA A 65 16.41 10.73 -6.60
N LEU A 66 15.70 10.22 -7.61
CA LEU A 66 14.25 10.22 -7.65
C LEU A 66 13.66 9.32 -6.57
N VAL A 67 14.24 8.14 -6.33
CA VAL A 67 13.78 7.23 -5.26
C VAL A 67 14.10 7.76 -3.86
N ASP A 68 15.07 8.67 -3.72
CA ASP A 68 15.27 9.38 -2.44
C ASP A 68 14.17 10.41 -2.16
N LEU A 69 13.53 10.95 -3.21
CA LEU A 69 12.37 11.84 -3.10
C LEU A 69 11.04 11.07 -2.98
N VAL A 70 10.93 9.92 -3.67
CA VAL A 70 9.76 9.04 -3.63
C VAL A 70 10.21 7.66 -3.17
N PRO A 71 10.37 7.44 -1.85
CA PRO A 71 11.00 6.24 -1.31
C PRO A 71 10.18 4.95 -1.49
N GLY A 72 8.93 5.07 -1.90
CA GLY A 72 8.06 3.93 -2.16
C GLY A 72 6.59 4.30 -2.30
N PRO A 73 5.73 3.31 -2.52
CA PRO A 73 4.29 3.51 -2.50
C PRO A 73 3.79 4.05 -1.16
N ASP A 74 2.72 4.84 -1.22
CA ASP A 74 1.99 5.33 -0.05
C ASP A 74 0.53 4.87 -0.15
N PHE A 75 0.14 3.98 0.77
CA PHE A 75 -1.16 3.34 0.70
C PHE A 75 -2.19 4.06 1.59
N PRO A 76 -3.43 4.27 1.11
CA PRO A 76 -4.45 5.02 1.84
C PRO A 76 -4.89 4.35 3.15
N THR A 77 -4.62 3.06 3.33
CA THR A 77 -4.92 2.30 4.55
C THR A 77 -3.72 2.17 5.48
N GLY A 78 -2.62 2.86 5.18
CA GLY A 78 -1.39 2.81 5.97
C GLY A 78 -0.65 1.48 5.89
N GLY A 79 -0.05 1.08 6.99
CA GLY A 79 0.81 -0.10 7.07
C GLY A 79 2.29 0.24 6.96
N VAL A 80 3.12 -0.79 6.92
CA VAL A 80 4.58 -0.66 6.83
C VAL A 80 5.11 -1.48 5.66
N ILE A 81 5.81 -0.83 4.73
CA ILE A 81 6.54 -1.52 3.66
C ILE A 81 7.81 -2.11 4.25
N VAL A 82 8.03 -3.41 4.02
CA VAL A 82 9.20 -4.14 4.55
C VAL A 82 10.17 -4.57 3.44
N GLU A 83 10.21 -3.80 2.37
CA GLU A 83 11.17 -4.00 1.30
C GLU A 83 12.41 -3.13 1.51
N PRO A 84 13.64 -3.65 1.23
CA PRO A 84 14.84 -2.83 1.21
C PRO A 84 14.82 -1.84 0.05
N ARG A 85 15.49 -0.68 0.23
CA ARG A 85 15.56 0.39 -0.77
C ARG A 85 15.99 -0.09 -2.16
N ASP A 86 16.97 -0.97 -2.22
CA ASP A 86 17.49 -1.48 -3.50
C ASP A 86 16.44 -2.31 -4.26
N SER A 87 15.59 -3.05 -3.55
CA SER A 87 14.47 -3.79 -4.14
C SER A 87 13.40 -2.85 -4.69
N ILE A 88 13.13 -1.73 -3.99
CA ILE A 88 12.20 -0.69 -4.45
C ILE A 88 12.75 -0.01 -5.71
N LEU A 89 14.03 0.41 -5.69
CA LEU A 89 14.71 1.02 -6.84
C LEU A 89 14.66 0.11 -8.07
N GLU A 90 14.97 -1.17 -7.90
CA GLU A 90 14.92 -2.14 -9.00
C GLU A 90 13.49 -2.34 -9.52
N SER A 91 12.50 -2.32 -8.64
CA SER A 91 11.08 -2.40 -9.03
C SER A 91 10.66 -1.22 -9.89
N TYR A 92 11.10 -0.02 -9.57
CA TYR A 92 10.84 1.18 -10.37
C TYR A 92 11.58 1.19 -11.71
N ARG A 93 12.84 0.74 -11.75
CA ARG A 93 13.64 0.66 -12.98
C ARG A 93 13.09 -0.34 -13.98
N THR A 94 12.69 -1.50 -13.49
CA THR A 94 12.25 -2.61 -14.34
C THR A 94 10.77 -2.65 -14.61
N GLY A 95 9.97 -1.92 -13.80
CA GLY A 95 8.52 -2.03 -13.79
C GLY A 95 8.02 -3.38 -13.27
N ARG A 96 8.88 -4.14 -12.60
CA ARG A 96 8.56 -5.48 -12.05
C ARG A 96 9.07 -5.60 -10.62
N GLY A 97 8.15 -5.92 -9.70
CA GLY A 97 8.50 -6.08 -8.31
C GLY A 97 7.29 -6.47 -7.47
N SER A 98 7.51 -6.59 -6.18
CA SER A 98 6.45 -6.81 -5.20
C SER A 98 6.79 -6.04 -3.93
N PHE A 99 5.76 -5.50 -3.30
CA PHE A 99 5.90 -4.77 -2.03
C PHE A 99 5.20 -5.56 -0.94
N ARG A 100 5.98 -6.03 0.04
CA ARG A 100 5.43 -6.69 1.23
C ARG A 100 5.00 -5.64 2.22
N LEU A 101 3.76 -5.75 2.67
CA LEU A 101 3.17 -4.85 3.64
C LEU A 101 2.93 -5.59 4.95
N ARG A 102 3.21 -4.93 6.06
CA ARG A 102 2.81 -5.35 7.40
C ARG A 102 1.77 -4.41 7.97
N ALA A 103 0.90 -4.95 8.79
CA ALA A 103 0.03 -4.19 9.65
C ALA A 103 0.84 -3.28 10.59
N ARG A 104 0.30 -2.13 10.94
CA ARG A 104 0.80 -1.34 12.07
C ARG A 104 0.09 -1.79 13.33
N TRP A 105 0.82 -1.88 14.41
CA TRP A 105 0.30 -2.33 15.69
C TRP A 105 1.01 -1.64 16.85
N GLU A 106 0.31 -1.61 17.97
CA GLU A 106 0.79 -1.06 19.24
C GLU A 106 0.62 -2.09 20.34
N ARG A 107 1.47 -2.01 21.35
CA ARG A 107 1.30 -2.80 22.57
C ARG A 107 0.63 -1.94 23.64
N GLU A 108 -0.49 -2.41 24.14
CA GLU A 108 -1.22 -1.78 25.25
C GLU A 108 -1.00 -2.57 26.53
N GLU A 109 -0.53 -1.87 27.56
CA GLU A 109 -0.37 -2.45 28.90
C GLU A 109 -1.70 -2.40 29.65
N LEU A 110 -2.08 -3.51 30.24
CA LEU A 110 -3.31 -3.68 31.01
C LEU A 110 -3.00 -3.84 32.49
N PRO A 111 -4.01 -3.65 33.40
CA PRO A 111 -3.84 -3.85 34.82
C PRO A 111 -3.29 -5.24 35.16
N ARG A 112 -2.50 -5.33 36.26
CA ARG A 112 -1.87 -6.55 36.76
C ARG A 112 -0.81 -7.17 35.83
N GLY A 113 -0.18 -6.33 35.01
CA GLY A 113 0.90 -6.76 34.11
C GLY A 113 0.43 -7.59 32.92
N ALA A 114 -0.86 -7.57 32.61
CA ALA A 114 -1.36 -8.10 31.34
C ALA A 114 -1.06 -7.11 30.20
N TRP A 115 -1.08 -7.59 28.98
CA TRP A 115 -0.89 -6.76 27.80
C TRP A 115 -1.66 -7.33 26.61
N GLN A 116 -1.90 -6.50 25.61
CA GLN A 116 -2.51 -6.89 24.35
C GLN A 116 -1.85 -6.14 23.20
N LEU A 117 -1.99 -6.67 21.99
CA LEU A 117 -1.59 -5.96 20.77
C LEU A 117 -2.83 -5.40 20.12
N ILE A 118 -2.74 -4.13 19.71
CA ILE A 118 -3.78 -3.43 18.98
C ILE A 118 -3.28 -3.21 17.58
N VAL A 119 -3.93 -3.82 16.58
CA VAL A 119 -3.67 -3.55 15.16
C VAL A 119 -4.47 -2.31 14.79
N THR A 120 -3.77 -1.26 14.38
CA THR A 120 -4.33 0.06 14.03
C THR A 120 -4.44 0.27 12.53
N GLU A 121 -3.62 -0.42 11.74
CA GLU A 121 -3.64 -0.37 10.27
C GLU A 121 -3.47 -1.77 9.70
N ILE A 122 -4.24 -2.10 8.68
CA ILE A 122 -4.12 -3.36 7.94
C ILE A 122 -3.63 -3.09 6.52
N PRO A 123 -2.91 -4.03 5.89
CA PRO A 123 -2.38 -3.83 4.55
C PRO A 123 -3.47 -3.49 3.52
N TYR A 124 -3.11 -2.65 2.55
CA TYR A 124 -3.98 -2.23 1.46
C TYR A 124 -4.59 -3.43 0.73
N GLN A 125 -5.88 -3.33 0.40
CA GLN A 125 -6.69 -4.38 -0.25
C GLN A 125 -6.91 -5.66 0.57
N VAL A 126 -6.46 -5.71 1.82
CA VAL A 126 -6.81 -6.81 2.73
C VAL A 126 -8.19 -6.56 3.34
N GLN A 127 -9.11 -7.49 3.10
CA GLN A 127 -10.44 -7.42 3.70
C GLN A 127 -10.38 -7.78 5.19
N LYS A 128 -10.81 -6.86 6.06
CA LYS A 128 -10.78 -7.04 7.52
C LYS A 128 -11.49 -8.32 7.98
N SER A 129 -12.68 -8.60 7.45
CA SER A 129 -13.43 -9.82 7.79
C SER A 129 -12.66 -11.09 7.50
N LYS A 130 -12.06 -11.21 6.32
CA LYS A 130 -11.23 -12.37 5.96
C LYS A 130 -9.97 -12.50 6.81
N LEU A 131 -9.39 -11.37 7.20
CA LEU A 131 -8.25 -11.38 8.12
C LEU A 131 -8.65 -11.94 9.48
N ILE A 132 -9.78 -11.51 10.03
CA ILE A 132 -10.30 -11.98 11.32
C ILE A 132 -10.63 -13.48 11.26
N GLU A 133 -11.32 -13.93 10.21
CA GLU A 133 -11.60 -15.36 9.98
C GLU A 133 -10.32 -16.19 9.96
N LYS A 134 -9.29 -15.69 9.26
CA LYS A 134 -8.00 -16.38 9.20
C LYS A 134 -7.26 -16.43 10.53
N LEU A 135 -7.33 -15.35 11.30
CA LEU A 135 -6.79 -15.32 12.67
C LEU A 135 -7.52 -16.30 13.59
N ALA A 136 -8.84 -16.34 13.53
CA ALA A 136 -9.65 -17.29 14.29
C ALA A 136 -9.31 -18.76 13.92
N GLU A 137 -9.14 -19.08 12.63
CA GLU A 137 -8.68 -20.39 12.18
C GLU A 137 -7.31 -20.75 12.77
N VAL A 138 -6.35 -19.82 12.74
CA VAL A 138 -5.00 -20.01 13.27
C VAL A 138 -5.03 -20.27 14.78
N ILE A 139 -5.92 -19.60 15.52
CA ILE A 139 -6.11 -19.81 16.96
C ILE A 139 -6.69 -21.21 17.23
N GLN A 140 -7.76 -21.57 16.51
CA GLN A 140 -8.42 -22.89 16.66
C GLN A 140 -7.44 -24.05 16.37
N LEU A 141 -6.65 -23.93 15.31
CA LEU A 141 -5.65 -24.92 14.92
C LEU A 141 -4.38 -24.87 15.78
N LYS A 142 -4.30 -23.95 16.76
CA LYS A 142 -3.12 -23.76 17.62
C LYS A 142 -1.81 -23.56 16.87
N LYS A 143 -1.87 -23.00 15.65
CA LYS A 143 -0.69 -22.75 14.80
C LYS A 143 0.21 -21.66 15.39
N VAL A 144 -0.37 -20.73 16.15
CA VAL A 144 0.33 -19.68 16.90
C VAL A 144 -0.04 -19.82 18.37
N PRO A 145 0.71 -20.62 19.15
CA PRO A 145 0.34 -20.97 20.54
C PRO A 145 0.26 -19.76 21.49
N ILE A 146 0.99 -18.68 21.19
CA ILE A 146 0.98 -17.46 21.99
C ILE A 146 -0.33 -16.68 21.87
N LEU A 147 -1.06 -16.83 20.78
CA LEU A 147 -2.30 -16.10 20.54
C LEU A 147 -3.49 -16.86 21.15
N ALA A 148 -4.23 -16.17 22.03
CA ALA A 148 -5.38 -16.75 22.70
C ALA A 148 -6.69 -16.39 22.01
N ASP A 149 -6.84 -15.11 21.62
CA ASP A 149 -8.09 -14.60 21.07
C ASP A 149 -7.86 -13.41 20.13
N VAL A 150 -8.85 -13.14 19.28
CA VAL A 150 -8.91 -11.96 18.41
C VAL A 150 -10.28 -11.31 18.55
N ARG A 151 -10.30 -9.98 18.78
CA ARG A 151 -11.53 -9.20 18.87
C ARG A 151 -11.47 -8.03 17.90
N ASP A 152 -12.60 -7.72 17.28
CA ASP A 152 -12.78 -6.53 16.45
C ASP A 152 -13.52 -5.47 17.26
N GLU A 153 -12.81 -4.41 17.63
CA GLU A 153 -13.36 -3.24 18.32
C GLU A 153 -13.31 -2.00 17.42
N SER A 154 -13.17 -2.20 16.10
CA SER A 154 -13.13 -1.10 15.13
C SER A 154 -14.46 -0.35 15.09
N ALA A 155 -14.35 0.98 15.00
CA ALA A 155 -15.46 1.89 14.70
C ALA A 155 -15.12 2.60 13.37
N ASP A 156 -14.86 3.91 13.39
CA ASP A 156 -14.38 4.64 12.21
C ASP A 156 -12.93 4.22 11.88
N ASP A 157 -12.12 3.99 12.92
CA ASP A 157 -10.73 3.53 12.79
C ASP A 157 -10.62 2.02 13.03
N ILE A 158 -9.58 1.41 12.45
CA ILE A 158 -9.24 0.00 12.67
C ILE A 158 -8.72 -0.18 14.10
N ARG A 159 -9.36 -1.11 14.82
CA ARG A 159 -8.94 -1.55 16.15
C ARG A 159 -9.17 -3.06 16.31
N LEU A 160 -8.17 -3.86 15.90
CA LEU A 160 -8.20 -5.30 16.13
C LEU A 160 -7.31 -5.65 17.32
N ILE A 161 -7.90 -6.28 18.30
CA ILE A 161 -7.20 -6.68 19.53
C ILE A 161 -6.75 -8.13 19.39
N LEU A 162 -5.47 -8.36 19.61
CA LEU A 162 -4.85 -9.68 19.68
C LEU A 162 -4.45 -9.95 21.13
N GLU A 163 -5.09 -10.93 21.76
CA GLU A 163 -4.83 -11.29 23.14
C GLU A 163 -3.80 -12.40 23.23
N PRO A 164 -2.69 -12.21 23.96
CA PRO A 164 -1.74 -13.27 24.22
C PRO A 164 -2.26 -14.25 25.26
N ARG A 165 -1.85 -15.51 25.15
CA ARG A 165 -2.26 -16.58 26.09
C ARG A 165 -1.63 -16.44 27.47
N SER A 166 -0.48 -15.80 27.57
CA SER A 166 0.23 -15.60 28.83
C SER A 166 0.82 -14.19 28.90
N LYS A 167 1.12 -13.77 30.13
CA LYS A 167 1.73 -12.45 30.40
C LYS A 167 3.21 -12.39 30.06
N ASN A 168 3.85 -13.51 29.84
CA ASN A 168 5.30 -13.66 29.58
C ASN A 168 5.56 -13.98 28.14
#